data_5795dc25fe5102eae30b4f77b942e217
#
_entry.id   5795dc25fe5102eae30b4f77b942e217
#
_cell.length_a   1.000
_cell.length_b   1.000
_cell.length_c   1.000
_cell.angle_alpha   90.00
_cell.angle_beta   90.00
_cell.angle_gamma   90.00
#
_symmetry.space_group_name_H-M   'P 1'
#
loop_
_entity.id
_entity.type
_entity.pdbx_description
1 polymer ?
#
loop_
_entity_poly.entity_id
_entity_poly.type
_entity_poly.pdbx_seq_one_letter_code
_entity_poly.pdbx_strand_id
1 'polypeptide(L)'
;MTTVRLTVRASPERYQLPEPVDFEQGTMTDLAQKRILLLVHGFANPEDKAQGSYKKFADGLTAVNESFPDAWGAVCEFHWPGDDRRGALASTVTYSFRVESAHASAIRLASFLHEEPGLTPDLDLYIVAHSLGCRLTLEVLREIAKKKDYKGPVVREVALMAAAVPVWDCLSPDGFKPDKTRQEHVLYSRRDMVLHYTFGIGQGIFGERHSAVGLKGRPDKRWDTRTSTGLRHGEYWGNNKVARRASRILGIGPVELPEHYPPQVEFDIAEPPRFRNMAGRLVSWRK
;
A
#
# COMPACT_ATOMS: atom_id res chain seq x y z
N MET A 1 -19.83 8.60 -9.37
CA MET A 1 -18.98 7.74 -8.50
C MET A 1 -19.35 7.99 -7.05
N THR A 2 -19.69 6.95 -6.34
CA THR A 2 -19.97 7.02 -4.91
C THR A 2 -18.68 6.83 -4.13
N THR A 3 -18.37 7.76 -3.23
CA THR A 3 -17.25 7.62 -2.29
C THR A 3 -17.80 7.07 -0.98
N VAL A 4 -17.27 5.92 -0.58
CA VAL A 4 -17.55 5.28 0.69
C VAL A 4 -16.34 5.44 1.59
N ARG A 5 -16.53 5.76 2.86
CA ARG A 5 -15.45 5.83 3.83
C ARG A 5 -15.68 4.81 4.92
N LEU A 6 -14.73 3.91 5.05
CA LEU A 6 -14.66 2.92 6.12
C LEU A 6 -13.59 3.31 7.13
N THR A 7 -13.88 3.17 8.40
CA THR A 7 -12.94 3.46 9.48
C THR A 7 -12.84 2.30 10.47
N VAL A 8 -11.65 2.10 11.01
CA VAL A 8 -11.38 1.30 12.21
C VAL A 8 -10.72 2.16 13.28
N ARG A 9 -10.78 3.49 13.12
CA ARG A 9 -10.29 4.44 14.10
C ARG A 9 -11.28 4.54 15.25
N ALA A 10 -10.80 4.37 16.45
CA ALA A 10 -11.52 4.84 17.62
C ALA A 10 -11.52 6.37 17.65
N SER A 11 -12.47 6.96 18.40
CA SER A 11 -12.54 8.40 18.64
C SER A 11 -11.16 9.05 18.86
N PRO A 12 -10.92 10.28 18.36
CA PRO A 12 -9.58 10.88 18.20
C PRO A 12 -8.75 11.03 19.48
N GLU A 13 -9.30 10.72 20.64
CA GLU A 13 -8.64 10.96 21.94
C GLU A 13 -7.88 9.78 22.52
N ARG A 14 -7.94 8.58 21.92
CA ARG A 14 -7.30 7.40 22.48
C ARG A 14 -6.37 6.69 21.51
N TYR A 15 -5.15 6.41 21.98
CA TYR A 15 -4.29 5.37 21.43
C TYR A 15 -5.01 4.04 21.59
N GLN A 16 -5.60 3.50 20.54
CA GLN A 16 -6.42 2.31 20.68
C GLN A 16 -6.08 1.28 19.62
N LEU A 17 -6.33 0.04 20.01
CA LEU A 17 -6.50 -1.08 19.09
C LEU A 17 -7.60 -0.70 18.09
N PRO A 18 -7.49 -1.11 16.82
CA PRO A 18 -8.51 -0.84 15.81
C PRO A 18 -9.87 -1.37 16.27
N GLU A 19 -10.87 -0.54 16.16
CA GLU A 19 -12.27 -0.91 16.38
C GLU A 19 -12.78 -1.80 15.22
N PRO A 20 -13.95 -2.42 15.33
CA PRO A 20 -14.64 -3.01 14.18
C PRO A 20 -14.76 -1.99 13.04
N VAL A 21 -14.82 -2.48 11.80
CA VAL A 21 -15.02 -1.59 10.64
C VAL A 21 -16.40 -0.95 10.73
N ASP A 22 -16.44 0.37 10.57
CA ASP A 22 -17.66 1.15 10.54
C ASP A 22 -17.69 2.08 9.33
N PHE A 23 -18.89 2.50 8.94
CA PHE A 23 -19.11 3.48 7.87
C PHE A 23 -19.06 4.89 8.45
N GLU A 24 -18.05 5.64 8.12
CA GLU A 24 -17.98 7.07 8.40
C GLU A 24 -18.74 7.89 7.35
N GLN A 25 -18.78 7.38 6.10
CA GLN A 25 -19.53 7.96 5.00
C GLN A 25 -20.02 6.87 4.04
N GLY A 26 -21.24 7.03 3.54
CA GLY A 26 -21.86 6.07 2.63
C GLY A 26 -22.51 4.90 3.38
N THR A 27 -22.94 3.92 2.64
CA THR A 27 -23.66 2.74 3.12
C THR A 27 -23.13 1.47 2.48
N MET A 28 -23.57 0.31 2.96
CA MET A 28 -23.26 -0.97 2.32
C MET A 28 -23.76 -1.01 0.87
N THR A 29 -24.92 -0.45 0.58
CA THR A 29 -25.46 -0.38 -0.80
C THR A 29 -24.55 0.45 -1.72
N ASP A 30 -23.96 1.51 -1.19
CA ASP A 30 -22.99 2.33 -1.94
C ASP A 30 -21.69 1.58 -2.18
N LEU A 31 -21.24 0.76 -1.23
CA LEU A 31 -20.02 -0.03 -1.33
C LEU A 31 -20.17 -1.25 -2.24
N ALA A 32 -21.28 -1.97 -2.14
CA ALA A 32 -21.54 -3.24 -2.83
C ALA A 32 -21.78 -3.05 -4.34
N GLN A 33 -20.88 -2.37 -5.00
CA GLN A 33 -20.88 -2.16 -6.45
C GLN A 33 -20.04 -3.24 -7.15
N LYS A 34 -20.35 -3.50 -8.42
CA LYS A 34 -19.65 -4.53 -9.23
C LYS A 34 -18.12 -4.43 -9.13
N ARG A 35 -17.60 -3.21 -9.06
CA ARG A 35 -16.18 -2.92 -8.90
C ARG A 35 -15.98 -1.98 -7.71
N ILE A 36 -15.06 -2.37 -6.83
CA ILE A 36 -14.71 -1.61 -5.64
C ILE A 36 -13.23 -1.26 -5.73
N LEU A 37 -12.90 0.03 -5.68
CA LEU A 37 -11.53 0.52 -5.56
C LEU A 37 -11.26 0.88 -4.10
N LEU A 38 -10.50 0.04 -3.40
CA LEU A 38 -10.07 0.27 -2.02
C LEU A 38 -8.76 1.04 -1.98
N LEU A 39 -8.75 2.17 -1.30
CA LEU A 39 -7.58 3.02 -1.09
C LEU A 39 -7.09 2.89 0.36
N VAL A 40 -5.80 2.61 0.55
CA VAL A 40 -5.20 2.37 1.87
C VAL A 40 -4.00 3.27 2.09
N HIS A 41 -4.13 4.25 3.01
CA HIS A 41 -3.06 5.22 3.31
C HIS A 41 -1.90 4.62 4.12
N GLY A 42 -0.77 5.34 4.16
CA GLY A 42 0.40 4.98 4.93
C GLY A 42 0.40 5.52 6.37
N PHE A 43 1.55 5.34 7.04
CA PHE A 43 1.83 5.92 8.35
C PHE A 43 1.90 7.45 8.33
N ALA A 44 1.71 8.08 9.48
CA ALA A 44 1.73 9.53 9.69
C ALA A 44 0.73 10.31 8.81
N ASN A 45 -0.42 9.69 8.54
CA ASN A 45 -1.53 10.32 7.85
C ASN A 45 -2.73 10.47 8.80
N PRO A 46 -2.87 11.64 9.46
CA PRO A 46 -4.13 12.03 10.08
C PRO A 46 -5.26 11.95 9.05
N GLU A 47 -6.48 11.87 9.52
CA GLU A 47 -7.63 11.61 8.68
C GLU A 47 -7.79 12.60 7.53
N ASP A 48 -7.71 13.91 7.83
CA ASP A 48 -7.79 15.00 6.85
C ASP A 48 -6.72 14.89 5.75
N LYS A 49 -5.50 14.51 6.13
CA LYS A 49 -4.40 14.29 5.20
C LYS A 49 -4.61 13.04 4.35
N ALA A 50 -5.15 11.97 4.94
CA ALA A 50 -5.49 10.75 4.20
C ALA A 50 -6.59 11.04 3.17
N GLN A 51 -7.67 11.71 3.56
CA GLN A 51 -8.74 12.16 2.66
C GLN A 51 -8.21 13.01 1.51
N GLY A 52 -7.37 14.01 1.83
CA GLY A 52 -6.73 14.85 0.81
C GLY A 52 -5.86 14.06 -0.16
N SER A 53 -5.19 13.01 0.30
CA SER A 53 -4.40 12.10 -0.54
C SER A 53 -5.27 11.26 -1.46
N TYR A 54 -6.32 10.67 -0.93
CA TYR A 54 -7.28 9.87 -1.70
C TYR A 54 -7.99 10.69 -2.77
N LYS A 55 -8.44 11.91 -2.40
CA LYS A 55 -9.03 12.83 -3.35
C LYS A 55 -8.08 13.15 -4.51
N LYS A 56 -6.82 13.48 -4.23
CA LYS A 56 -5.82 13.77 -5.28
C LYS A 56 -5.62 12.58 -6.22
N PHE A 57 -5.68 11.36 -5.68
CA PHE A 57 -5.54 10.17 -6.50
C PHE A 57 -6.76 9.92 -7.38
N ALA A 58 -7.96 10.05 -6.83
CA ALA A 58 -9.21 9.94 -7.60
C ALA A 58 -9.32 11.01 -8.69
N ASP A 59 -8.97 12.26 -8.36
CA ASP A 59 -8.89 13.36 -9.34
C ASP A 59 -7.87 13.02 -10.46
N GLY A 60 -6.73 12.43 -10.10
CA GLY A 60 -5.72 11.96 -11.06
C GLY A 60 -6.21 10.85 -11.97
N LEU A 61 -6.98 9.88 -11.45
CA LEU A 61 -7.61 8.84 -12.26
C LEU A 61 -8.66 9.42 -13.21
N THR A 62 -9.47 10.36 -12.74
CA THR A 62 -10.47 11.06 -13.56
C THR A 62 -9.79 11.88 -14.67
N ALA A 63 -8.67 12.53 -14.38
CA ALA A 63 -7.90 13.27 -15.38
C ALA A 63 -7.28 12.36 -16.45
N VAL A 64 -7.04 11.09 -16.15
CA VAL A 64 -6.56 10.08 -17.12
C VAL A 64 -7.69 9.50 -17.93
N ASN A 65 -8.86 9.32 -17.31
CA ASN A 65 -10.06 8.80 -17.95
C ASN A 65 -11.30 9.48 -17.35
N GLU A 66 -11.90 10.37 -18.10
CA GLU A 66 -13.08 11.15 -17.69
C GLU A 66 -14.29 10.26 -17.34
N SER A 67 -14.39 9.09 -17.93
CA SER A 67 -15.44 8.12 -17.62
C SER A 67 -15.16 7.29 -16.36
N PHE A 68 -14.03 7.44 -15.71
CA PHE A 68 -13.67 6.67 -14.52
C PHE A 68 -14.76 6.72 -13.43
N PRO A 69 -15.30 7.90 -13.08
CA PRO A 69 -16.29 7.99 -12.01
C PRO A 69 -17.55 7.13 -12.26
N ASP A 70 -18.01 7.06 -13.50
CA ASP A 70 -19.28 6.42 -13.85
C ASP A 70 -19.12 4.92 -14.17
N ALA A 71 -17.96 4.55 -14.72
CA ALA A 71 -17.70 3.18 -15.16
C ALA A 71 -17.20 2.27 -14.03
N TRP A 72 -16.76 2.84 -12.91
CA TRP A 72 -16.05 2.07 -11.91
C TRP A 72 -16.92 1.54 -10.76
N GLY A 73 -17.93 2.25 -10.33
CA GLY A 73 -18.80 1.86 -9.21
C GLY A 73 -18.43 2.58 -7.91
N ALA A 74 -17.78 1.91 -6.94
CA ALA A 74 -17.43 2.52 -5.66
C ALA A 74 -15.94 2.81 -5.51
N VAL A 75 -15.60 3.95 -4.93
CA VAL A 75 -14.28 4.22 -4.35
C VAL A 75 -14.41 4.16 -2.83
N CYS A 76 -13.66 3.25 -2.22
CA CYS A 76 -13.67 3.02 -0.80
C CYS A 76 -12.38 3.56 -0.17
N GLU A 77 -12.50 4.56 0.68
CA GLU A 77 -11.41 5.13 1.48
C GLU A 77 -11.33 4.37 2.81
N PHE A 78 -10.22 3.68 3.07
CA PHE A 78 -10.02 2.98 4.33
C PHE A 78 -9.15 3.77 5.28
N HIS A 79 -9.72 4.14 6.42
CA HIS A 79 -9.08 4.93 7.47
C HIS A 79 -8.71 4.04 8.66
N TRP A 80 -7.42 3.84 8.86
CA TRP A 80 -6.87 3.07 9.97
C TRP A 80 -5.99 3.95 10.89
N PRO A 81 -5.77 3.61 12.17
CA PRO A 81 -5.01 4.44 13.11
C PRO A 81 -3.51 4.42 12.81
N GLY A 82 -3.14 5.01 11.68
CA GLY A 82 -1.76 5.16 11.19
C GLY A 82 -1.12 6.51 11.57
N ASP A 83 -1.80 7.38 12.31
CA ASP A 83 -1.31 8.71 12.67
C ASP A 83 -0.36 8.67 13.88
N ASP A 84 0.57 9.62 13.88
CA ASP A 84 1.45 9.89 15.01
C ASP A 84 1.37 11.38 15.34
N ARG A 85 0.83 11.69 16.53
CA ARG A 85 0.73 13.06 17.03
C ARG A 85 2.02 13.55 17.72
N ARG A 86 3.04 12.68 17.88
CA ARG A 86 4.25 12.97 18.65
C ARG A 86 5.39 13.61 17.85
N GLY A 87 5.21 13.83 16.54
CA GLY A 87 6.21 14.43 15.66
C GLY A 87 7.29 13.48 15.14
N ALA A 88 8.09 13.95 14.19
CA ALA A 88 9.00 13.13 13.38
C ALA A 88 10.11 12.40 14.17
N LEU A 89 10.56 12.92 15.30
CA LEU A 89 11.60 12.28 16.14
C LEU A 89 11.09 11.06 16.91
N ALA A 90 9.81 11.05 17.29
CA ALA A 90 9.16 9.91 17.93
C ALA A 90 8.78 8.82 16.91
N SER A 91 8.75 9.13 15.63
CA SER A 91 8.27 8.24 14.56
C SER A 91 9.09 6.96 14.40
N THR A 92 10.38 6.98 14.69
CA THR A 92 11.23 5.79 14.55
C THR A 92 10.96 4.74 15.63
N VAL A 93 10.70 5.19 16.88
CA VAL A 93 10.35 4.31 18.00
C VAL A 93 8.90 3.83 17.88
N THR A 94 8.02 4.68 17.37
CA THR A 94 6.59 4.37 17.20
C THR A 94 6.30 3.52 15.96
N TYR A 95 7.23 3.36 15.04
CA TYR A 95 7.04 2.57 13.83
C TYR A 95 6.61 1.12 14.12
N SER A 96 7.23 0.46 15.09
CA SER A 96 6.89 -0.93 15.47
C SER A 96 5.47 -1.05 16.01
N PHE A 97 5.06 -0.12 16.87
CA PHE A 97 3.67 -0.09 17.36
C PHE A 97 2.67 0.13 16.21
N ARG A 98 3.08 0.81 15.15
CA ARG A 98 2.24 1.02 13.97
C ARG A 98 2.16 -0.21 13.07
N VAL A 99 3.18 -1.05 13.08
CA VAL A 99 3.12 -2.37 12.42
C VAL A 99 2.06 -3.24 13.10
N GLU A 100 1.98 -3.25 14.43
CA GLU A 100 0.92 -3.95 15.17
C GLU A 100 -0.47 -3.38 14.88
N SER A 101 -0.60 -2.04 14.84
CA SER A 101 -1.85 -1.37 14.46
C SER A 101 -2.27 -1.70 13.03
N ALA A 102 -1.32 -1.74 12.08
CA ALA A 102 -1.58 -2.15 10.71
C ALA A 102 -2.06 -3.61 10.63
N HIS A 103 -1.42 -4.51 11.38
CA HIS A 103 -1.81 -5.92 11.45
C HIS A 103 -3.22 -6.08 12.04
N ALA A 104 -3.50 -5.44 13.18
CA ALA A 104 -4.82 -5.51 13.80
C ALA A 104 -5.92 -4.91 12.90
N SER A 105 -5.63 -3.79 12.21
CA SER A 105 -6.54 -3.20 11.22
C SER A 105 -6.79 -4.13 10.03
N ALA A 106 -5.77 -4.86 9.60
CA ALA A 106 -5.89 -5.83 8.51
C ALA A 106 -6.82 -6.99 8.88
N ILE A 107 -6.73 -7.50 10.11
CA ILE A 107 -7.66 -8.54 10.61
C ILE A 107 -9.09 -8.04 10.58
N ARG A 108 -9.35 -6.80 11.05
CA ARG A 108 -10.68 -6.19 11.03
C ARG A 108 -11.22 -6.04 9.61
N LEU A 109 -10.41 -5.52 8.70
CA LEU A 109 -10.82 -5.36 7.31
C LEU A 109 -11.06 -6.72 6.62
N ALA A 110 -10.21 -7.72 6.85
CA ALA A 110 -10.40 -9.05 6.28
C ALA A 110 -11.67 -9.75 6.82
N SER A 111 -11.99 -9.55 8.11
CA SER A 111 -13.25 -10.05 8.69
C SER A 111 -14.46 -9.33 8.10
N PHE A 112 -14.42 -8.01 8.00
CA PHE A 112 -15.48 -7.22 7.35
C PHE A 112 -15.72 -7.68 5.91
N LEU A 113 -14.67 -7.80 5.11
CA LEU A 113 -14.80 -8.26 3.72
C LEU A 113 -15.40 -9.67 3.59
N HIS A 114 -15.20 -10.53 4.60
CA HIS A 114 -15.72 -11.90 4.62
C HIS A 114 -17.14 -12.02 5.17
N GLU A 115 -17.48 -11.23 6.19
CA GLU A 115 -18.67 -11.42 7.02
C GLU A 115 -19.86 -10.56 6.57
N GLU A 116 -19.57 -9.46 5.85
CA GLU A 116 -20.63 -8.56 5.39
C GLU A 116 -21.46 -9.16 4.26
N PRO A 117 -22.78 -9.37 4.48
CA PRO A 117 -23.63 -10.07 3.51
C PRO A 117 -23.74 -9.39 2.14
N GLY A 118 -23.53 -8.07 2.09
CA GLY A 118 -23.53 -7.30 0.84
C GLY A 118 -22.25 -7.46 0.00
N LEU A 119 -21.17 -7.99 0.59
CA LEU A 119 -19.89 -8.20 -0.08
C LEU A 119 -19.77 -9.67 -0.52
N THR A 120 -20.00 -9.93 -1.78
CA THR A 120 -20.08 -11.29 -2.34
C THR A 120 -18.97 -11.57 -3.34
N PRO A 121 -18.71 -12.86 -3.69
CA PRO A 121 -17.72 -13.22 -4.70
C PRO A 121 -18.01 -12.71 -6.12
N ASP A 122 -19.22 -12.21 -6.37
CA ASP A 122 -19.58 -11.59 -7.66
C ASP A 122 -19.02 -10.18 -7.83
N LEU A 123 -18.47 -9.59 -6.76
CA LEU A 123 -17.86 -8.26 -6.76
C LEU A 123 -16.36 -8.36 -6.97
N ASP A 124 -15.82 -7.42 -7.73
CA ASP A 124 -14.38 -7.30 -7.99
C ASP A 124 -13.77 -6.24 -7.07
N LEU A 125 -12.75 -6.60 -6.30
CA LEU A 125 -12.00 -5.71 -5.42
C LEU A 125 -10.62 -5.40 -6.02
N TYR A 126 -10.32 -4.12 -6.12
CA TYR A 126 -9.05 -3.56 -6.54
C TYR A 126 -8.46 -2.76 -5.40
N ILE A 127 -7.17 -2.91 -5.12
CA ILE A 127 -6.56 -2.26 -3.95
C ILE A 127 -5.39 -1.39 -4.40
N VAL A 128 -5.37 -0.15 -3.95
CA VAL A 128 -4.22 0.75 -4.08
C VAL A 128 -3.78 1.16 -2.69
N ALA A 129 -2.56 0.82 -2.35
CA ALA A 129 -2.01 1.06 -1.02
C ALA A 129 -0.68 1.83 -1.08
N HIS A 130 -0.39 2.60 -0.03
CA HIS A 130 0.82 3.39 0.08
C HIS A 130 1.58 3.12 1.38
N SER A 131 2.90 3.02 1.30
CA SER A 131 3.80 2.93 2.46
C SER A 131 3.45 1.78 3.41
N LEU A 132 3.18 2.06 4.69
CA LEU A 132 2.77 1.06 5.68
C LEU A 132 1.36 0.49 5.39
N GLY A 133 0.51 1.22 4.65
CA GLY A 133 -0.74 0.68 4.13
C GLY A 133 -0.55 -0.50 3.17
N CYS A 134 0.62 -0.60 2.50
CA CYS A 134 0.96 -1.78 1.71
C CYS A 134 1.15 -3.02 2.60
N ARG A 135 1.77 -2.87 3.78
CA ARG A 135 1.86 -3.96 4.75
C ARG A 135 0.47 -4.38 5.22
N LEU A 136 -0.36 -3.42 5.63
CA LEU A 136 -1.75 -3.68 6.00
C LEU A 136 -2.47 -4.46 4.90
N THR A 137 -2.36 -4.04 3.65
CA THR A 137 -2.96 -4.73 2.50
C THR A 137 -2.47 -6.18 2.36
N LEU A 138 -1.17 -6.41 2.44
CA LEU A 138 -0.60 -7.77 2.37
C LEU A 138 -1.07 -8.65 3.53
N GLU A 139 -1.22 -8.09 4.73
CA GLU A 139 -1.83 -8.77 5.88
C GLU A 139 -3.30 -9.12 5.61
N VAL A 140 -4.10 -8.20 5.05
CA VAL A 140 -5.49 -8.48 4.64
C VAL A 140 -5.54 -9.68 3.68
N LEU A 141 -4.70 -9.67 2.66
CA LEU A 141 -4.63 -10.76 1.68
C LEU A 141 -4.24 -12.09 2.33
N ARG A 142 -3.32 -12.05 3.30
CA ARG A 142 -2.92 -13.24 4.07
C ARG A 142 -4.07 -13.75 4.95
N GLU A 143 -4.81 -12.87 5.62
CA GLU A 143 -5.96 -13.25 6.44
C GLU A 143 -7.12 -13.81 5.59
N ILE A 144 -7.38 -13.23 4.42
CA ILE A 144 -8.34 -13.79 3.45
C ILE A 144 -7.91 -15.18 3.00
N ALA A 145 -6.64 -15.39 2.66
CA ALA A 145 -6.12 -16.69 2.21
C ALA A 145 -6.22 -17.80 3.27
N LYS A 146 -6.28 -17.47 4.56
CA LYS A 146 -6.50 -18.44 5.65
C LYS A 146 -7.95 -18.91 5.76
N LYS A 147 -8.90 -18.15 5.22
CA LYS A 147 -10.32 -18.47 5.29
C LYS A 147 -10.69 -19.46 4.20
N LYS A 148 -10.94 -20.74 4.55
CA LYS A 148 -11.27 -21.82 3.59
C LYS A 148 -12.50 -21.50 2.75
N ASP A 149 -13.49 -20.83 3.36
CA ASP A 149 -14.78 -20.49 2.74
C ASP A 149 -14.94 -18.97 2.65
N TYR A 150 -13.93 -18.29 2.09
CA TYR A 150 -14.01 -16.84 1.90
C TYR A 150 -15.19 -16.48 0.99
N LYS A 151 -16.08 -15.61 1.48
CA LYS A 151 -17.32 -15.22 0.80
C LYS A 151 -17.33 -13.79 0.28
N GLY A 152 -16.28 -13.04 0.53
CA GLY A 152 -16.17 -11.64 0.13
C GLY A 152 -15.79 -11.44 -1.33
N PRO A 153 -15.60 -10.17 -1.75
CA PRO A 153 -15.23 -9.80 -3.12
C PRO A 153 -13.96 -10.45 -3.60
N VAL A 154 -13.89 -10.76 -4.89
CA VAL A 154 -12.67 -11.31 -5.51
C VAL A 154 -11.63 -10.21 -5.69
N VAL A 155 -10.48 -10.36 -5.05
CA VAL A 155 -9.36 -9.43 -5.27
C VAL A 155 -8.75 -9.67 -6.65
N ARG A 156 -8.79 -8.66 -7.53
CA ARG A 156 -8.28 -8.74 -8.91
C ARG A 156 -6.88 -8.19 -9.03
N GLU A 157 -6.68 -6.94 -8.61
CA GLU A 157 -5.43 -6.22 -8.79
C GLU A 157 -5.02 -5.52 -7.49
N VAL A 158 -3.74 -5.51 -7.21
CA VAL A 158 -3.17 -4.84 -6.04
C VAL A 158 -1.99 -3.97 -6.48
N ALA A 159 -2.07 -2.67 -6.28
CA ALA A 159 -1.00 -1.74 -6.55
C ALA A 159 -0.36 -1.25 -5.24
N LEU A 160 0.90 -1.61 -5.02
CA LEU A 160 1.68 -1.27 -3.84
C LEU A 160 2.61 -0.10 -4.15
N MET A 161 2.31 1.07 -3.61
CA MET A 161 3.08 2.31 -3.81
C MET A 161 4.03 2.56 -2.65
N ALA A 162 5.33 2.74 -2.91
CA ALA A 162 6.35 2.99 -1.87
C ALA A 162 6.25 2.03 -0.68
N ALA A 163 6.09 0.73 -0.93
CA ALA A 163 5.74 -0.27 0.07
C ALA A 163 6.76 -0.35 1.22
N ALA A 164 6.34 0.02 2.43
CA ALA A 164 7.11 -0.11 3.67
C ALA A 164 6.99 -1.55 4.22
N VAL A 165 7.44 -2.51 3.42
CA VAL A 165 7.41 -3.96 3.69
C VAL A 165 8.81 -4.50 3.51
N PRO A 166 9.37 -5.24 4.48
CA PRO A 166 10.66 -5.90 4.30
C PRO A 166 10.61 -6.90 3.14
N VAL A 167 11.62 -6.88 2.28
CA VAL A 167 11.75 -7.88 1.21
C VAL A 167 11.77 -9.30 1.80
N TRP A 168 12.38 -9.47 2.96
CA TRP A 168 12.41 -10.75 3.66
C TRP A 168 11.01 -11.29 4.01
N ASP A 169 10.10 -10.43 4.45
CA ASP A 169 8.72 -10.84 4.77
C ASP A 169 7.97 -11.40 3.54
N CYS A 170 8.41 -11.03 2.34
CA CYS A 170 7.87 -11.56 1.10
C CYS A 170 8.58 -12.86 0.64
N LEU A 171 9.82 -13.08 1.05
CA LEU A 171 10.63 -14.23 0.64
C LEU A 171 10.55 -15.40 1.62
N SER A 172 10.23 -15.16 2.88
CA SER A 172 10.17 -16.19 3.91
C SER A 172 9.09 -17.24 3.61
N PRO A 173 9.23 -18.49 4.10
CA PRO A 173 8.23 -19.54 3.90
C PRO A 173 6.82 -19.16 4.36
N ASP A 174 6.72 -18.42 5.47
CA ASP A 174 5.45 -17.95 6.06
C ASP A 174 5.13 -16.51 5.72
N GLY A 175 5.87 -15.91 4.76
CA GLY A 175 5.75 -14.51 4.37
C GLY A 175 4.60 -14.24 3.40
N PHE A 176 4.56 -13.00 2.94
CA PHE A 176 3.59 -12.56 1.96
C PHE A 176 3.91 -13.18 0.59
N LYS A 177 3.02 -14.01 0.10
CA LYS A 177 3.19 -14.68 -1.19
C LYS A 177 2.18 -14.12 -2.19
N PRO A 178 2.62 -13.85 -3.43
CA PRO A 178 1.67 -13.54 -4.49
C PRO A 178 0.76 -14.73 -4.74
N ASP A 179 -0.49 -14.44 -5.06
CA ASP A 179 -1.50 -15.42 -5.43
C ASP A 179 -1.67 -15.43 -6.94
N LYS A 180 -1.81 -16.60 -7.54
CA LYS A 180 -2.01 -16.74 -8.98
C LYS A 180 -3.38 -16.25 -9.47
N THR A 181 -4.32 -16.05 -8.57
CA THR A 181 -5.69 -15.60 -8.89
C THR A 181 -5.81 -14.09 -8.98
N ARG A 182 -4.80 -13.33 -8.56
CA ARG A 182 -4.73 -11.88 -8.62
C ARG A 182 -3.38 -11.42 -9.14
N GLN A 183 -3.31 -10.17 -9.60
CA GLN A 183 -2.06 -9.55 -10.01
C GLN A 183 -1.57 -8.53 -8.97
N GLU A 184 -0.29 -8.58 -8.68
CA GLU A 184 0.36 -7.73 -7.68
C GLU A 184 1.46 -6.89 -8.31
N HIS A 185 1.30 -5.57 -8.24
CA HIS A 185 2.15 -4.59 -8.89
C HIS A 185 2.87 -3.72 -7.87
N VAL A 186 4.18 -3.54 -8.04
CA VAL A 186 4.99 -2.71 -7.15
C VAL A 186 5.43 -1.44 -7.88
N LEU A 187 5.00 -0.28 -7.37
CA LEU A 187 5.48 1.03 -7.77
C LEU A 187 6.53 1.48 -6.75
N TYR A 188 7.79 1.50 -7.16
CA TYR A 188 8.91 1.72 -6.26
C TYR A 188 9.77 2.91 -6.68
N SER A 189 10.61 3.41 -5.78
CA SER A 189 11.58 4.44 -6.08
C SER A 189 12.86 4.26 -5.27
N ARG A 190 14.00 4.21 -5.95
CA ARG A 190 15.31 4.23 -5.31
C ARG A 190 15.65 5.60 -4.68
N ARG A 191 14.86 6.64 -4.99
CA ARG A 191 14.98 7.99 -4.42
C ARG A 191 14.14 8.19 -3.17
N ASP A 192 13.49 7.15 -2.69
CA ASP A 192 12.66 7.20 -1.49
C ASP A 192 13.54 7.21 -0.24
N MET A 193 13.84 8.42 0.24
CA MET A 193 14.72 8.63 1.40
C MET A 193 14.06 8.17 2.71
N VAL A 194 12.73 8.19 2.79
CA VAL A 194 12.00 7.70 3.97
C VAL A 194 12.22 6.19 4.12
N LEU A 195 12.02 5.44 3.04
CA LEU A 195 12.27 4.00 3.06
C LEU A 195 13.75 3.67 3.23
N HIS A 196 14.63 4.51 2.71
CA HIS A 196 16.08 4.28 2.82
C HIS A 196 16.59 4.45 4.25
N TYR A 197 16.22 5.55 4.92
CA TYR A 197 16.77 5.89 6.24
C TYR A 197 15.83 5.46 7.38
N THR A 198 14.59 5.87 7.36
CA THR A 198 13.67 5.66 8.50
C THR A 198 13.28 4.19 8.63
N PHE A 199 13.02 3.53 7.51
CA PHE A 199 12.70 2.11 7.51
C PHE A 199 13.89 1.25 7.98
N GLY A 200 15.11 1.55 7.49
CA GLY A 200 16.33 0.85 7.88
C GLY A 200 16.66 1.00 9.38
N ILE A 201 16.47 2.19 9.96
CA ILE A 201 16.67 2.46 11.39
C ILE A 201 15.61 1.74 12.22
N GLY A 202 14.33 1.84 11.85
CA GLY A 202 13.23 1.17 12.54
C GLY A 202 13.40 -0.35 12.60
N GLN A 203 13.87 -0.95 11.53
CA GLN A 203 14.21 -2.39 11.51
C GLN A 203 15.49 -2.69 12.32
N GLY A 204 16.46 -1.77 12.35
CA GLY A 204 17.72 -1.93 13.09
C GLY A 204 17.56 -2.01 14.61
N ILE A 205 16.57 -1.33 15.17
CA ILE A 205 16.23 -1.41 16.61
C ILE A 205 15.78 -2.83 17.00
N PHE A 206 15.22 -3.60 16.07
CA PHE A 206 14.77 -4.98 16.27
C PHE A 206 15.70 -6.03 15.62
N GLY A 207 16.93 -5.66 15.29
CA GLY A 207 17.99 -6.59 14.85
C GLY A 207 17.97 -7.00 13.37
N GLU A 208 16.96 -6.67 12.59
CA GLU A 208 16.86 -7.10 11.20
C GLU A 208 16.92 -5.92 10.22
N ARG A 209 18.03 -5.78 9.48
CA ARG A 209 18.21 -4.77 8.43
C ARG A 209 17.73 -5.33 7.07
N HIS A 210 16.45 -5.19 6.77
CA HIS A 210 15.92 -5.60 5.48
C HIS A 210 15.54 -4.39 4.61
N SER A 211 15.87 -4.47 3.32
CA SER A 211 15.44 -3.44 2.36
C SER A 211 13.93 -3.48 2.17
N ALA A 212 13.33 -2.30 2.02
CA ALA A 212 11.90 -2.20 1.72
C ALA A 212 11.58 -2.58 0.27
N VAL A 213 10.45 -3.23 0.05
CA VAL A 213 9.92 -3.53 -1.28
C VAL A 213 9.75 -2.25 -2.10
N GLY A 214 9.25 -1.16 -1.52
CA GLY A 214 9.09 0.13 -2.16
C GLY A 214 10.40 0.84 -2.56
N LEU A 215 11.55 0.34 -2.07
CA LEU A 215 12.88 0.80 -2.46
C LEU A 215 13.51 -0.10 -3.53
N LYS A 216 13.32 -1.42 -3.42
CA LYS A 216 13.93 -2.45 -4.28
C LYS A 216 13.10 -2.82 -5.50
N GLY A 217 11.80 -2.66 -5.43
CA GLY A 217 10.83 -3.19 -6.38
C GLY A 217 10.34 -4.57 -5.96
N ARG A 218 9.86 -5.37 -6.94
CA ARG A 218 9.34 -6.70 -6.62
C ARG A 218 10.36 -7.56 -5.86
N PRO A 219 9.92 -8.30 -4.84
CA PRO A 219 10.80 -9.16 -4.04
C PRO A 219 11.46 -10.27 -4.88
N ASP A 220 10.70 -10.92 -5.74
CA ASP A 220 11.17 -11.95 -6.66
C ASP A 220 10.32 -12.03 -7.94
N LYS A 221 10.57 -13.06 -8.77
CA LYS A 221 9.89 -13.25 -10.07
C LYS A 221 8.41 -13.66 -9.94
N ARG A 222 7.94 -14.05 -8.76
CA ARG A 222 6.54 -14.44 -8.53
C ARG A 222 5.60 -13.24 -8.47
N TRP A 223 6.13 -12.04 -8.25
CA TRP A 223 5.39 -10.79 -8.29
C TRP A 223 5.26 -10.31 -9.73
N ASP A 224 4.07 -9.89 -10.13
CA ASP A 224 3.74 -9.65 -11.54
C ASP A 224 4.57 -8.56 -12.17
N THR A 225 4.50 -7.35 -11.66
CA THR A 225 5.24 -6.23 -12.24
C THR A 225 5.89 -5.34 -11.20
N ARG A 226 6.92 -4.63 -11.66
CA ARG A 226 7.52 -3.53 -10.93
C ARG A 226 7.64 -2.31 -11.83
N THR A 227 7.36 -1.14 -11.30
CA THR A 227 7.52 0.13 -12.03
C THR A 227 8.34 1.09 -11.20
N SER A 228 9.48 1.52 -11.75
CA SER A 228 10.28 2.57 -11.12
C SER A 228 9.63 3.93 -11.37
N THR A 229 9.35 4.67 -10.29
CA THR A 229 8.68 5.97 -10.37
C THR A 229 9.64 7.14 -10.28
N GLY A 230 10.78 6.97 -9.62
CA GLY A 230 11.73 8.05 -9.33
C GLY A 230 11.21 9.09 -8.33
N LEU A 231 10.07 8.85 -7.68
CA LEU A 231 9.39 9.77 -6.77
C LEU A 231 9.95 9.73 -5.35
N ARG A 232 9.74 10.81 -4.59
CA ARG A 232 9.90 10.83 -3.14
C ARG A 232 8.70 10.18 -2.46
N HIS A 233 8.85 9.77 -1.20
CA HIS A 233 7.87 8.98 -0.46
C HIS A 233 6.43 9.54 -0.46
N GLY A 234 6.26 10.84 -0.28
CA GLY A 234 4.95 11.48 -0.20
C GLY A 234 4.33 11.92 -1.53
N GLU A 235 4.99 11.67 -2.66
CA GLU A 235 4.58 12.23 -3.96
C GLU A 235 3.62 11.32 -4.77
N TYR A 236 3.34 10.11 -4.31
CA TYR A 236 2.63 9.10 -5.11
C TYR A 236 1.17 9.45 -5.37
N TRP A 237 0.41 9.82 -4.32
CA TRP A 237 -1.04 10.02 -4.41
C TRP A 237 -1.48 11.10 -5.40
N GLY A 238 -0.74 12.20 -5.53
CA GLY A 238 -1.06 13.29 -6.44
C GLY A 238 -0.27 13.29 -7.75
N ASN A 239 0.44 12.21 -8.09
CA ASN A 239 1.30 12.18 -9.26
C ASN A 239 0.60 11.61 -10.49
N ASN A 240 0.50 12.39 -11.56
CA ASN A 240 -0.18 11.99 -12.80
C ASN A 240 0.44 10.73 -13.45
N LYS A 241 1.76 10.51 -13.34
CA LYS A 241 2.38 9.28 -13.87
C LYS A 241 1.96 8.05 -13.07
N VAL A 242 1.82 8.20 -11.75
CA VAL A 242 1.28 7.14 -10.89
C VAL A 242 -0.18 6.88 -11.22
N ALA A 243 -1.01 7.92 -11.34
CA ALA A 243 -2.42 7.79 -11.72
C ALA A 243 -2.58 7.07 -13.08
N ARG A 244 -1.79 7.45 -14.10
CA ARG A 244 -1.79 6.75 -15.40
C ARG A 244 -1.36 5.30 -15.29
N ARG A 245 -0.34 5.01 -14.48
CA ARG A 245 0.11 3.61 -14.28
C ARG A 245 -0.93 2.80 -13.53
N ALA A 246 -1.49 3.36 -12.46
CA ALA A 246 -2.58 2.74 -11.71
C ALA A 246 -3.80 2.51 -12.59
N SER A 247 -4.19 3.48 -13.41
CA SER A 247 -5.30 3.34 -14.36
C SER A 247 -5.11 2.12 -15.28
N ARG A 248 -3.89 1.90 -15.80
CA ARG A 248 -3.59 0.72 -16.61
C ARG A 248 -3.66 -0.59 -15.82
N ILE A 249 -3.08 -0.61 -14.60
CA ILE A 249 -3.13 -1.77 -13.68
C ILE A 249 -4.58 -2.13 -13.37
N LEU A 250 -5.39 -1.12 -13.07
CA LEU A 250 -6.78 -1.31 -12.67
C LEU A 250 -7.73 -1.51 -13.85
N GLY A 251 -7.26 -1.47 -15.09
CA GLY A 251 -8.11 -1.57 -16.28
C GLY A 251 -9.11 -0.41 -16.43
N ILE A 252 -8.72 0.78 -16.00
CA ILE A 252 -9.55 2.02 -16.02
C ILE A 252 -9.30 2.84 -17.29
N GLY A 253 -8.47 2.53 -18.16
CA GLY A 253 -8.18 3.37 -19.33
C GLY A 253 -8.68 2.78 -20.63
N PRO A 254 -8.81 3.60 -21.70
CA PRO A 254 -8.82 3.05 -23.03
C PRO A 254 -7.54 2.20 -23.20
N VAL A 255 -7.68 1.03 -23.81
CA VAL A 255 -6.55 0.18 -24.16
C VAL A 255 -5.80 0.88 -25.30
N GLU A 256 -5.10 1.96 -25.00
CA GLU A 256 -4.18 2.58 -25.94
C GLU A 256 -2.85 1.85 -25.88
N LEU A 257 -2.33 1.60 -27.07
CA LEU A 257 -1.11 0.90 -27.43
C LEU A 257 0.05 1.27 -26.47
N PRO A 258 0.96 0.33 -26.19
CA PRO A 258 2.10 0.57 -25.33
C PRO A 258 2.92 1.72 -25.89
N GLU A 259 2.96 2.84 -25.18
CA GLU A 259 4.06 3.77 -25.34
C GLU A 259 5.35 2.94 -25.25
N HIS A 260 6.17 3.04 -26.27
CA HIS A 260 7.51 2.47 -26.25
C HIS A 260 8.24 3.03 -25.02
N TYR A 261 8.17 2.31 -23.91
CA TYR A 261 9.08 2.55 -22.82
C TYR A 261 10.47 2.22 -23.35
N PRO A 262 11.41 3.16 -23.30
CA PRO A 262 12.79 2.83 -23.58
C PRO A 262 13.16 1.63 -22.69
N PRO A 263 13.92 0.66 -23.20
CA PRO A 263 14.37 -0.47 -22.40
C PRO A 263 14.93 0.10 -21.10
N GLN A 264 14.48 -0.45 -19.96
CA GLN A 264 14.96 0.00 -18.66
C GLN A 264 16.48 -0.13 -18.69
N VAL A 265 17.17 1.01 -18.79
CA VAL A 265 18.61 1.05 -18.61
C VAL A 265 18.85 0.47 -17.23
N GLU A 266 19.38 -0.73 -17.16
CA GLU A 266 19.96 -1.27 -15.94
C GLU A 266 21.11 -0.33 -15.59
N PHE A 267 20.80 0.65 -14.74
CA PHE A 267 21.88 1.42 -14.14
C PHE A 267 22.67 0.44 -13.28
N ASP A 268 23.90 0.18 -13.71
CA ASP A 268 24.92 -0.46 -12.90
C ASP A 268 24.84 0.12 -11.50
N ILE A 269 24.77 -0.77 -10.54
CA ILE A 269 24.70 -0.43 -9.11
C ILE A 269 26.03 0.24 -8.80
N ALA A 270 26.07 1.57 -8.86
CA ALA A 270 27.15 2.29 -8.21
C ALA A 270 27.19 1.80 -6.76
N GLU A 271 28.33 1.28 -6.35
CA GLU A 271 28.54 0.80 -4.98
C GLU A 271 27.97 1.83 -3.99
N PRO A 272 27.25 1.38 -2.95
CA PRO A 272 26.74 2.30 -1.95
C PRO A 272 27.91 3.10 -1.37
N PRO A 273 27.73 4.40 -1.09
CA PRO A 273 28.79 5.23 -0.55
C PRO A 273 29.37 4.56 0.69
N ARG A 274 30.69 4.40 0.70
CA ARG A 274 31.43 3.80 1.82
C ARG A 274 31.36 4.76 3.01
N PHE A 275 30.54 4.43 3.98
CA PHE A 275 30.49 5.21 5.23
C PHE A 275 31.70 4.85 6.11
N ARG A 276 32.41 5.87 6.57
CA ARG A 276 33.38 5.72 7.66
C ARG A 276 32.61 5.75 8.99
N ASN A 277 32.92 4.84 9.91
CA ASN A 277 32.39 4.95 11.27
C ASN A 277 32.91 6.22 11.95
N MET A 278 32.36 6.61 13.10
CA MET A 278 32.82 7.79 13.86
C MET A 278 34.31 7.74 14.27
N ALA A 279 34.98 6.60 14.15
CA ALA A 279 36.39 6.41 14.36
C ALA A 279 37.24 6.45 13.07
N GLY A 280 36.63 6.83 11.92
CA GLY A 280 37.34 6.96 10.64
C GLY A 280 37.72 5.64 9.95
N ARG A 281 37.30 4.48 10.44
CA ARG A 281 37.64 3.18 9.87
C ARG A 281 36.65 2.77 8.78
N LEU A 282 37.18 2.32 7.65
CA LEU A 282 36.40 1.69 6.57
C LEU A 282 35.84 0.35 7.06
N VAL A 283 34.50 0.22 7.06
CA VAL A 283 33.85 -1.05 7.32
C VAL A 283 33.60 -1.74 5.99
N SER A 284 34.41 -2.76 5.67
CA SER A 284 34.14 -3.65 4.55
C SER A 284 33.17 -4.72 4.98
N TRP A 285 32.03 -4.81 4.31
CA TRP A 285 31.11 -5.92 4.52
C TRP A 285 31.50 -7.06 3.56
N ARG A 286 31.93 -8.16 4.11
CA ARG A 286 32.03 -9.41 3.35
C ARG A 286 30.62 -10.00 3.17
N LYS A 287 30.45 -10.63 2.01
CA LYS A 287 29.22 -11.25 1.51
C LYS A 287 28.57 -12.23 2.46
#